data_93de8a167b613e79b30a1269047f0257
#
_entry.id   93de8a167b613e79b30a1269047f0257
#
_cell.length_a   1.000
_cell.length_b   1.000
_cell.length_c   1.000
_cell.angle_alpha   90.00
_cell.angle_beta   90.00
_cell.angle_gamma   90.00
#
_symmetry.space_group_name_H-M   'P 1'
#
loop_
_entity.id
_entity.type
_entity.pdbx_description
1 polymer ?
#
loop_
_entity_poly.entity_id
_entity_poly.type
_entity_poly.pdbx_seq_one_letter_code
_entity_poly.pdbx_strand_id
1 'polypeptide(L)'
;VLFRSAHKQNVEVWMTVRDFDGGISSEKESYELLSYTSRRETLITQLIAEALRVGVDGINVDFEKISDKCGEHYIEFIRELSVKCRQNGLVLSVDNYVPKSFNTQYDRKEQGIVADYVVIMGYDEYYAGSPEAGPVSSYNYVKEGITETLKEVPAEKVISGIPFFTRLWKETPKTEEELKSDKGTDAEQYSATVESDAYGMDNAQAIVKQAGVDTTWDKKAGQNYATWEADGSKYEIWMEDSKSIEAKLKLMKKYKLAGTAEWSLGQESSDIWNLIQKYVN
;
A
#
# COMPACT_ATOMS: atom_id res chain seq x y z
N VAL A 1 -3.31 6.74 -25.11
CA VAL A 1 -4.77 6.62 -25.31
C VAL A 1 -5.49 6.71 -23.97
N LEU A 2 -5.04 6.04 -22.91
CA LEU A 2 -5.68 6.04 -21.58
C LEU A 2 -5.74 7.44 -20.95
N PHE A 3 -4.65 8.20 -20.95
CA PHE A 3 -4.59 9.55 -20.38
C PHE A 3 -5.62 10.51 -21.03
N ARG A 4 -5.76 10.47 -22.35
CA ARG A 4 -6.76 11.29 -23.06
C ARG A 4 -8.21 10.91 -22.70
N SER A 5 -8.44 9.67 -22.29
CA SER A 5 -9.77 9.22 -21.83
C SER A 5 -10.08 9.75 -20.44
N ALA A 6 -9.11 9.73 -19.53
CA ALA A 6 -9.21 10.29 -18.19
C ALA A 6 -9.47 11.81 -18.24
N HIS A 7 -8.66 12.56 -18.98
CA HIS A 7 -8.82 14.01 -19.14
C HIS A 7 -10.17 14.42 -19.74
N LYS A 8 -10.74 13.62 -20.64
CA LYS A 8 -12.11 13.86 -21.16
C LYS A 8 -13.19 13.76 -20.08
N GLN A 9 -12.90 13.09 -18.99
CA GLN A 9 -13.78 12.94 -17.82
C GLN A 9 -13.38 13.85 -16.66
N ASN A 10 -12.47 14.83 -16.91
CA ASN A 10 -11.89 15.70 -15.88
C ASN A 10 -11.20 14.92 -14.74
N VAL A 11 -10.56 13.80 -15.07
CA VAL A 11 -9.76 13.01 -14.15
C VAL A 11 -8.29 13.29 -14.40
N GLU A 12 -7.58 13.71 -13.38
CA GLU A 12 -6.13 13.88 -13.42
C GLU A 12 -5.41 12.51 -13.54
N VAL A 13 -4.24 12.55 -14.14
CA VAL A 13 -3.38 11.38 -14.29
C VAL A 13 -2.02 11.69 -13.70
N TRP A 14 -1.59 10.93 -12.72
CA TRP A 14 -0.28 11.05 -12.10
C TRP A 14 0.61 9.89 -12.52
N MET A 15 1.84 10.20 -12.89
CA MET A 15 2.86 9.21 -13.25
C MET A 15 3.54 8.69 -12.00
N THR A 16 3.44 7.39 -11.72
CA THR A 16 4.15 6.78 -10.60
C THR A 16 5.59 6.46 -10.98
N VAL A 17 6.52 6.84 -10.10
CA VAL A 17 7.93 6.41 -10.13
C VAL A 17 8.22 5.59 -8.89
N ARG A 18 8.86 4.43 -9.06
CA ARG A 18 9.16 3.48 -7.98
C ARG A 18 10.59 2.95 -8.06
N ASP A 19 11.10 2.48 -6.92
CA ASP A 19 12.48 2.00 -6.76
C ASP A 19 12.62 0.47 -6.71
N PHE A 20 11.71 -0.23 -7.38
CA PHE A 20 11.75 -1.69 -7.55
C PHE A 20 11.25 -2.06 -8.95
N ASP A 21 11.62 -3.24 -9.45
CA ASP A 21 11.41 -3.73 -10.83
C ASP A 21 12.12 -2.94 -11.94
N GLY A 22 13.19 -3.49 -12.44
CA GLY A 22 13.78 -3.12 -13.73
C GLY A 22 14.89 -2.06 -13.74
N GLY A 23 15.35 -1.60 -12.59
CA GLY A 23 16.48 -0.64 -12.55
C GLY A 23 17.07 -0.49 -11.18
N ILE A 24 16.28 -0.12 -10.19
CA ILE A 24 16.70 -0.05 -8.80
C ILE A 24 16.04 -1.22 -8.07
N SER A 25 16.85 -2.15 -7.58
CA SER A 25 16.36 -3.38 -6.96
C SER A 25 16.77 -3.53 -5.49
N SER A 26 17.51 -2.55 -4.95
CA SER A 26 18.06 -2.63 -3.60
C SER A 26 18.19 -1.25 -2.93
N GLU A 27 18.19 -1.25 -1.61
CA GLU A 27 18.47 -0.05 -0.79
C GLU A 27 19.82 0.60 -1.14
N LYS A 28 20.81 -0.21 -1.57
CA LYS A 28 22.12 0.28 -1.99
C LYS A 28 21.99 1.13 -3.25
N GLU A 29 21.22 0.68 -4.22
CA GLU A 29 21.02 1.41 -5.48
C GLU A 29 20.21 2.68 -5.27
N SER A 30 19.18 2.66 -4.42
CA SER A 30 18.45 3.87 -4.01
C SER A 30 19.41 4.88 -3.34
N TYR A 31 20.27 4.42 -2.44
CA TYR A 31 21.29 5.27 -1.83
C TYR A 31 22.27 5.84 -2.86
N GLU A 32 22.82 5.03 -3.75
CA GLU A 32 23.76 5.48 -4.78
C GLU A 32 23.14 6.49 -5.75
N LEU A 33 21.84 6.34 -6.05
CA LEU A 33 21.09 7.30 -6.89
C LEU A 33 20.89 8.62 -6.16
N LEU A 34 20.42 8.58 -4.92
CA LEU A 34 19.94 9.76 -4.22
C LEU A 34 21.01 10.53 -3.44
N SER A 35 22.13 9.89 -3.08
CA SER A 35 23.18 10.53 -2.28
C SER A 35 24.01 11.58 -3.03
N TYR A 36 23.97 11.61 -4.36
CA TYR A 36 24.69 12.59 -5.17
C TYR A 36 23.75 13.62 -5.78
N THR A 37 23.97 14.89 -5.49
CA THR A 37 23.15 16.01 -6.03
C THR A 37 22.99 15.94 -7.55
N SER A 38 24.09 15.67 -8.29
CA SER A 38 24.04 15.60 -9.76
C SER A 38 23.16 14.45 -10.27
N ARG A 39 23.10 13.32 -9.55
CA ARG A 39 22.22 12.20 -9.90
C ARG A 39 20.76 12.51 -9.60
N ARG A 40 20.45 13.11 -8.44
CA ARG A 40 19.13 13.59 -8.12
C ARG A 40 18.62 14.61 -9.14
N GLU A 41 19.46 15.59 -9.49
CA GLU A 41 19.13 16.61 -10.50
C GLU A 41 18.85 15.99 -11.87
N THR A 42 19.63 14.99 -12.28
CA THR A 42 19.41 14.25 -13.52
C THR A 42 18.07 13.51 -13.48
N LEU A 43 17.79 12.76 -12.40
CA LEU A 43 16.53 12.03 -12.22
C LEU A 43 15.34 12.98 -12.26
N ILE A 44 15.39 14.06 -11.48
CA ILE A 44 14.31 15.06 -11.43
C ILE A 44 14.06 15.68 -12.81
N THR A 45 15.14 16.03 -13.52
CA THR A 45 15.03 16.58 -14.87
C THR A 45 14.34 15.60 -15.82
N GLN A 46 14.69 14.32 -15.75
CA GLN A 46 14.08 13.28 -16.56
C GLN A 46 12.60 13.06 -16.21
N LEU A 47 12.27 13.02 -14.91
CA LEU A 47 10.88 12.86 -14.44
C LEU A 47 9.99 14.00 -14.91
N ILE A 48 10.43 15.24 -14.75
CA ILE A 48 9.67 16.43 -15.21
C ILE A 48 9.53 16.41 -16.74
N ALA A 49 10.62 16.14 -17.47
CA ALA A 49 10.58 16.08 -18.93
C ALA A 49 9.61 15.00 -19.41
N GLU A 50 9.62 13.83 -18.79
CA GLU A 50 8.72 12.75 -19.15
C GLU A 50 7.25 13.07 -18.79
N ALA A 51 6.98 13.61 -17.61
CA ALA A 51 5.64 14.04 -17.21
C ALA A 51 5.04 15.03 -18.22
N LEU A 52 5.81 16.05 -18.60
CA LEU A 52 5.40 17.05 -19.60
C LEU A 52 5.24 16.43 -20.99
N ARG A 53 6.14 15.54 -21.39
CA ARG A 53 6.11 14.87 -22.70
C ARG A 53 4.86 14.02 -22.87
N VAL A 54 4.48 13.27 -21.85
CA VAL A 54 3.28 12.40 -21.89
C VAL A 54 2.00 13.15 -21.55
N GLY A 55 2.11 14.31 -20.91
CA GLY A 55 0.98 15.18 -20.58
C GLY A 55 0.18 14.68 -19.39
N VAL A 56 0.86 14.24 -18.33
CA VAL A 56 0.24 13.91 -17.03
C VAL A 56 0.18 15.14 -16.14
N ASP A 57 -0.68 15.11 -15.12
CA ASP A 57 -0.98 16.22 -14.24
C ASP A 57 -0.15 16.20 -12.95
N GLY A 58 0.54 15.11 -12.68
CA GLY A 58 1.34 14.95 -11.46
C GLY A 58 2.35 13.81 -11.53
N ILE A 59 3.16 13.75 -10.48
CA ILE A 59 4.12 12.69 -10.22
C ILE A 59 3.80 12.09 -8.85
N ASN A 60 3.69 10.76 -8.79
CA ASN A 60 3.57 10.00 -7.56
C ASN A 60 4.88 9.26 -7.30
N VAL A 61 5.47 9.45 -6.12
CA VAL A 61 6.72 8.78 -5.71
C VAL A 61 6.40 7.62 -4.79
N ASP A 62 6.64 6.41 -5.30
CA ASP A 62 6.43 5.14 -4.60
C ASP A 62 7.77 4.44 -4.39
N PHE A 63 8.61 5.01 -3.49
CA PHE A 63 9.90 4.46 -3.16
C PHE A 63 9.82 3.65 -1.87
N GLU A 64 10.01 2.34 -2.00
CA GLU A 64 9.83 1.38 -0.92
C GLU A 64 11.15 0.84 -0.34
N LYS A 65 12.29 1.13 -0.99
CA LYS A 65 13.62 0.61 -0.60
C LYS A 65 14.55 1.72 -0.11
N ILE A 66 14.04 2.52 0.83
CA ILE A 66 14.82 3.60 1.46
C ILE A 66 15.37 3.11 2.80
N SER A 67 16.68 2.89 2.86
CA SER A 67 17.38 2.57 4.11
C SER A 67 17.54 3.80 5.02
N ASP A 68 17.81 3.59 6.30
CA ASP A 68 18.08 4.66 7.27
C ASP A 68 19.17 5.61 6.77
N LYS A 69 20.22 5.08 6.13
CA LYS A 69 21.32 5.88 5.56
C LYS A 69 20.89 6.75 4.39
N CYS A 70 19.82 6.35 3.69
CA CYS A 70 19.30 7.05 2.53
C CYS A 70 18.30 8.14 2.90
N GLY A 71 17.73 8.13 4.10
CA GLY A 71 16.59 8.97 4.50
C GLY A 71 16.80 10.46 4.24
N GLU A 72 17.93 11.04 4.67
CA GLU A 72 18.26 12.45 4.43
C GLU A 72 18.34 12.77 2.92
N HIS A 73 18.89 11.88 2.12
CA HIS A 73 19.00 12.06 0.67
C HIS A 73 17.65 11.89 -0.04
N TYR A 74 16.82 10.99 0.48
CA TYR A 74 15.48 10.79 -0.02
C TYR A 74 14.60 12.03 0.21
N ILE A 75 14.63 12.58 1.42
CA ILE A 75 13.83 13.77 1.69
C ILE A 75 14.33 15.00 0.92
N GLU A 76 15.64 15.08 0.67
CA GLU A 76 16.21 16.11 -0.19
C GLU A 76 15.72 15.96 -1.64
N PHE A 77 15.66 14.73 -2.16
CA PHE A 77 15.06 14.43 -3.47
C PHE A 77 13.59 14.90 -3.53
N ILE A 78 12.78 14.61 -2.51
CA ILE A 78 11.37 15.03 -2.45
C ILE A 78 11.27 16.56 -2.43
N ARG A 79 12.11 17.27 -1.67
CA ARG A 79 12.17 18.74 -1.67
C ARG A 79 12.50 19.32 -3.04
N GLU A 80 13.58 18.84 -3.64
CA GLU A 80 14.04 19.29 -4.96
C GLU A 80 12.97 19.01 -6.04
N LEU A 81 12.36 17.82 -6.03
CA LEU A 81 11.27 17.44 -6.94
C LEU A 81 10.04 18.33 -6.76
N SER A 82 9.65 18.62 -5.50
CA SER A 82 8.48 19.45 -5.20
C SER A 82 8.59 20.85 -5.79
N VAL A 83 9.78 21.44 -5.76
CA VAL A 83 10.04 22.75 -6.38
C VAL A 83 9.82 22.69 -7.88
N LYS A 84 10.35 21.61 -8.53
CA LYS A 84 10.20 21.44 -9.98
C LYS A 84 8.78 21.10 -10.39
N CYS A 85 8.05 20.30 -9.63
CA CYS A 85 6.63 20.04 -9.86
C CYS A 85 5.84 21.36 -9.84
N ARG A 86 5.97 22.16 -8.78
CA ARG A 86 5.28 23.48 -8.69
C ARG A 86 5.63 24.42 -9.83
N GLN A 87 6.90 24.50 -10.23
CA GLN A 87 7.33 25.33 -11.35
C GLN A 87 6.68 24.94 -12.69
N ASN A 88 6.25 23.68 -12.82
CA ASN A 88 5.66 23.12 -14.03
C ASN A 88 4.15 22.82 -13.89
N GLY A 89 3.51 23.23 -12.79
CA GLY A 89 2.08 23.02 -12.56
C GLY A 89 1.71 21.54 -12.36
N LEU A 90 2.64 20.72 -11.87
CA LEU A 90 2.44 19.31 -11.59
C LEU A 90 2.15 19.09 -10.10
N VAL A 91 1.22 18.19 -9.80
CA VAL A 91 0.98 17.67 -8.45
C VAL A 91 2.13 16.74 -8.04
N LEU A 92 2.53 16.78 -6.78
CA LEU A 92 3.44 15.80 -6.17
C LEU A 92 2.74 15.03 -5.06
N SER A 93 2.63 13.72 -5.20
CA SER A 93 2.23 12.81 -4.13
C SER A 93 3.35 11.84 -3.77
N VAL A 94 3.37 11.37 -2.53
CA VAL A 94 4.40 10.46 -2.01
C VAL A 94 3.74 9.34 -1.24
N ASP A 95 4.03 8.09 -1.63
CA ASP A 95 3.50 6.90 -0.96
C ASP A 95 4.38 6.51 0.22
N ASN A 96 3.75 6.03 1.28
CA ASN A 96 4.41 5.64 2.51
C ASN A 96 3.77 4.40 3.11
N TYR A 97 4.58 3.54 3.70
CA TYR A 97 4.11 2.52 4.62
C TYR A 97 3.39 3.14 5.82
N VAL A 98 2.54 2.35 6.48
CA VAL A 98 2.02 2.70 7.80
C VAL A 98 3.19 3.04 8.74
N PRO A 99 3.16 4.20 9.45
CA PRO A 99 4.26 4.62 10.31
C PRO A 99 4.57 3.61 11.40
N LYS A 100 5.83 3.22 11.48
CA LYS A 100 6.39 2.32 12.52
C LYS A 100 7.78 2.84 12.92
N SER A 101 8.29 2.37 14.05
CA SER A 101 9.60 2.79 14.56
C SER A 101 10.77 2.46 13.63
N PHE A 102 10.61 1.48 12.73
CA PHE A 102 11.63 1.03 11.80
C PHE A 102 11.56 1.69 10.41
N ASN A 103 10.62 2.62 10.18
CA ASN A 103 10.49 3.32 8.91
C ASN A 103 10.40 4.86 9.06
N THR A 104 11.10 5.39 10.06
CA THR A 104 11.16 6.84 10.34
C THR A 104 12.01 7.62 9.34
N GLN A 105 12.91 6.93 8.60
CA GLN A 105 13.77 7.50 7.57
C GLN A 105 13.00 8.15 6.40
N TYR A 106 11.72 7.85 6.26
CA TYR A 106 10.86 8.49 5.25
C TYR A 106 10.53 9.95 5.58
N ASP A 107 10.68 10.38 6.84
CA ASP A 107 10.42 11.77 7.30
C ASP A 107 9.09 12.35 6.78
N ARG A 108 8.00 11.75 7.21
CA ARG A 108 6.64 12.13 6.78
C ARG A 108 6.29 13.57 7.14
N LYS A 109 6.89 14.08 8.20
CA LYS A 109 6.72 15.49 8.59
C LYS A 109 7.20 16.44 7.51
N GLU A 110 8.39 16.21 6.99
CA GLU A 110 8.94 17.03 5.92
C GLU A 110 8.18 16.82 4.60
N GLN A 111 7.79 15.57 4.29
CA GLN A 111 6.91 15.30 3.15
C GLN A 111 5.61 16.09 3.24
N GLY A 112 4.98 16.14 4.43
CA GLY A 112 3.76 16.92 4.68
C GLY A 112 3.91 18.42 4.45
N ILE A 113 5.14 18.95 4.53
CA ILE A 113 5.45 20.36 4.22
C ILE A 113 5.54 20.58 2.70
N VAL A 114 6.28 19.70 2.01
CA VAL A 114 6.71 19.98 0.63
C VAL A 114 5.85 19.31 -0.45
N ALA A 115 5.25 18.16 -0.19
CA ALA A 115 4.36 17.48 -1.13
C ALA A 115 2.93 18.04 -1.08
N ASP A 116 2.16 17.84 -2.14
CA ASP A 116 0.73 18.16 -2.19
C ASP A 116 -0.07 17.08 -1.44
N TYR A 117 0.29 15.82 -1.59
CA TYR A 117 -0.35 14.69 -0.90
C TYR A 117 0.67 13.69 -0.36
N VAL A 118 0.31 13.07 0.76
CA VAL A 118 1.02 11.97 1.41
C VAL A 118 0.05 10.79 1.48
N VAL A 119 0.32 9.75 0.71
CA VAL A 119 -0.50 8.54 0.67
C VAL A 119 0.04 7.55 1.70
N ILE A 120 -0.85 6.97 2.49
CA ILE A 120 -0.51 5.89 3.43
C ILE A 120 -1.04 4.59 2.85
N MET A 121 -0.14 3.68 2.52
CA MET A 121 -0.44 2.33 2.07
C MET A 121 -0.99 1.51 3.25
N GLY A 122 -2.30 1.60 3.49
CA GLY A 122 -3.00 0.96 4.61
C GLY A 122 -3.24 -0.54 4.35
N TYR A 123 -2.30 -1.23 3.73
CA TYR A 123 -2.37 -2.64 3.35
C TYR A 123 -1.01 -3.31 3.51
N ASP A 124 -0.95 -4.60 3.18
CA ASP A 124 0.19 -5.49 3.45
C ASP A 124 0.58 -5.54 4.94
N GLU A 125 -0.44 -5.46 5.85
CA GLU A 125 -0.29 -5.74 7.28
C GLU A 125 0.29 -7.15 7.48
N TYR A 126 -0.30 -8.13 6.78
CA TYR A 126 0.25 -9.45 6.54
C TYR A 126 0.44 -9.62 5.03
N TYR A 127 1.62 -10.05 4.60
CA TYR A 127 2.05 -10.09 3.20
C TYR A 127 2.67 -11.45 2.84
N ALA A 128 2.98 -11.67 1.57
CA ALA A 128 3.64 -12.90 1.14
C ALA A 128 4.96 -13.10 1.89
N GLY A 129 5.09 -14.23 2.59
CA GLY A 129 6.24 -14.51 3.45
C GLY A 129 6.04 -14.16 4.92
N SER A 130 4.88 -13.62 5.32
CA SER A 130 4.52 -13.54 6.73
C SER A 130 4.50 -14.94 7.36
N PRO A 131 5.05 -15.10 8.57
CA PRO A 131 5.13 -16.42 9.22
C PRO A 131 3.79 -16.90 9.79
N GLU A 132 2.80 -16.05 9.84
CA GLU A 132 1.43 -16.29 10.31
C GLU A 132 0.42 -15.75 9.32
N ALA A 133 -0.76 -16.39 9.24
CA ALA A 133 -1.89 -15.89 8.47
C ALA A 133 -2.51 -14.66 9.14
N GLY A 134 -2.97 -13.70 8.34
CA GLY A 134 -3.63 -12.51 8.84
C GLY A 134 -4.24 -11.64 7.76
N PRO A 135 -5.00 -10.60 8.15
CA PRO A 135 -5.64 -9.67 7.22
C PRO A 135 -4.60 -8.83 6.47
N VAL A 136 -4.82 -8.58 5.18
CA VAL A 136 -4.00 -7.66 4.40
C VAL A 136 -4.14 -6.22 4.92
N SER A 137 -5.32 -5.86 5.45
CA SER A 137 -5.65 -4.49 5.82
C SER A 137 -6.73 -4.45 6.89
N SER A 138 -6.37 -4.72 8.16
CA SER A 138 -7.34 -4.62 9.23
C SER A 138 -7.77 -3.17 9.50
N TYR A 139 -8.98 -3.00 10.03
CA TYR A 139 -9.48 -1.69 10.47
C TYR A 139 -8.51 -1.00 11.45
N ASN A 140 -7.94 -1.77 12.37
CA ASN A 140 -7.02 -1.22 13.37
C ASN A 140 -5.70 -0.78 12.74
N TYR A 141 -5.17 -1.52 11.79
CA TYR A 141 -3.96 -1.18 11.06
C TYR A 141 -4.12 0.13 10.26
N VAL A 142 -5.21 0.24 9.51
CA VAL A 142 -5.54 1.49 8.76
C VAL A 142 -5.73 2.66 9.71
N LYS A 143 -6.46 2.46 10.82
CA LYS A 143 -6.67 3.51 11.82
C LYS A 143 -5.35 3.95 12.46
N GLU A 144 -4.47 3.02 12.80
CA GLU A 144 -3.13 3.33 13.32
C GLU A 144 -2.34 4.14 12.28
N GLY A 145 -2.28 3.68 11.02
CA GLY A 145 -1.62 4.40 9.93
C GLY A 145 -2.07 5.84 9.81
N ILE A 146 -3.37 6.07 9.83
CA ILE A 146 -3.96 7.41 9.78
C ILE A 146 -3.56 8.22 11.02
N THR A 147 -3.77 7.69 12.23
CA THR A 147 -3.55 8.46 13.46
C THR A 147 -2.08 8.79 13.71
N GLU A 148 -1.17 7.89 13.35
CA GLU A 148 0.27 8.17 13.46
C GLU A 148 0.71 9.20 12.42
N THR A 149 0.23 9.09 11.18
CA THR A 149 0.55 10.08 10.12
C THR A 149 0.04 11.48 10.46
N LEU A 150 -1.15 11.59 11.05
CA LEU A 150 -1.74 12.88 11.42
C LEU A 150 -0.99 13.61 12.56
N LYS A 151 -0.05 12.96 13.23
CA LYS A 151 0.86 13.66 14.16
C LYS A 151 1.88 14.55 13.45
N GLU A 152 2.13 14.29 12.17
CA GLU A 152 3.19 14.89 11.39
C GLU A 152 2.69 15.61 10.13
N VAL A 153 1.58 15.13 9.53
CA VAL A 153 1.06 15.59 8.25
C VAL A 153 -0.34 16.19 8.43
N PRO A 154 -0.64 17.38 7.87
CA PRO A 154 -1.98 17.95 7.87
C PRO A 154 -3.01 17.02 7.20
N ALA A 155 -4.19 16.87 7.79
CA ALA A 155 -5.21 15.91 7.35
C ALA A 155 -5.66 16.11 5.89
N GLU A 156 -5.73 17.36 5.45
CA GLU A 156 -6.09 17.73 4.08
C GLU A 156 -5.05 17.34 3.02
N LYS A 157 -3.90 16.82 3.43
CA LYS A 157 -2.86 16.27 2.55
C LYS A 157 -2.77 14.76 2.62
N VAL A 158 -3.40 14.12 3.60
CA VAL A 158 -3.32 12.67 3.79
C VAL A 158 -4.34 11.95 2.92
N ILE A 159 -3.89 10.98 2.15
CA ILE A 159 -4.72 10.04 1.38
C ILE A 159 -4.57 8.65 2.02
N SER A 160 -5.69 7.97 2.30
CA SER A 160 -5.68 6.61 2.85
C SER A 160 -5.73 5.57 1.75
N GLY A 161 -4.66 4.78 1.61
CA GLY A 161 -4.61 3.63 0.70
C GLY A 161 -5.53 2.51 1.17
N ILE A 162 -6.32 1.96 0.25
CA ILE A 162 -7.29 0.88 0.47
C ILE A 162 -7.01 -0.23 -0.54
N PRO A 163 -6.85 -1.51 -0.12
CA PRO A 163 -6.65 -2.59 -1.06
C PRO A 163 -7.99 -3.08 -1.64
N PHE A 164 -7.98 -3.43 -2.93
CA PHE A 164 -9.05 -4.20 -3.58
C PHE A 164 -8.69 -5.68 -3.69
N PHE A 165 -7.70 -6.12 -2.93
CA PHE A 165 -7.25 -7.50 -2.86
C PHE A 165 -7.19 -7.99 -1.42
N THR A 166 -7.17 -9.29 -1.28
CA THR A 166 -6.87 -9.98 -0.03
C THR A 166 -5.96 -11.17 -0.29
N ARG A 167 -5.58 -11.91 0.76
CA ARG A 167 -4.79 -13.13 0.66
C ARG A 167 -5.58 -14.34 1.15
N LEU A 168 -5.55 -15.39 0.34
CA LEU A 168 -5.87 -16.73 0.78
C LEU A 168 -4.61 -17.32 1.40
N TRP A 169 -4.69 -17.67 2.66
CA TRP A 169 -3.62 -18.32 3.42
C TRP A 169 -3.82 -19.83 3.46
N LYS A 170 -2.72 -20.55 3.39
CA LYS A 170 -2.68 -22.00 3.59
C LYS A 170 -1.63 -22.31 4.64
N GLU A 171 -2.07 -22.87 5.75
CA GLU A 171 -1.22 -23.32 6.85
C GLU A 171 -1.11 -24.85 6.80
N THR A 172 0.08 -25.35 6.50
CA THR A 172 0.36 -26.79 6.46
C THR A 172 1.16 -27.16 7.69
N PRO A 173 0.68 -28.11 8.53
CA PRO A 173 1.44 -28.58 9.68
C PRO A 173 2.83 -29.09 9.28
N LYS A 174 3.85 -28.63 10.01
CA LYS A 174 5.23 -29.07 9.77
C LYS A 174 5.42 -30.54 10.12
N THR A 175 6.22 -31.22 9.34
CA THR A 175 6.69 -32.58 9.63
C THR A 175 7.65 -32.59 10.81
N GLU A 176 7.89 -33.78 11.40
CA GLU A 176 8.89 -33.91 12.48
C GLU A 176 10.31 -33.51 12.03
N GLU A 177 10.63 -33.68 10.74
CA GLU A 177 11.93 -33.31 10.18
C GLU A 177 12.08 -31.80 10.09
N GLU A 178 11.05 -31.09 9.62
CA GLU A 178 11.02 -29.63 9.57
C GLU A 178 11.09 -29.02 10.97
N LEU A 179 10.32 -29.54 11.93
CA LEU A 179 10.37 -29.10 13.33
C LEU A 179 11.75 -29.32 13.98
N LYS A 180 12.47 -30.37 13.59
CA LYS A 180 13.86 -30.61 14.05
C LYS A 180 14.85 -29.66 13.37
N SER A 181 14.65 -29.38 12.08
CA SER A 181 15.50 -28.46 11.30
C SER A 181 15.39 -27.03 11.80
N ASP A 182 14.22 -26.61 12.24
CA ASP A 182 13.94 -25.25 12.68
C ASP A 182 14.45 -24.93 14.10
N LYS A 183 14.94 -25.94 14.85
CA LYS A 183 15.46 -25.73 16.20
C LYS A 183 16.60 -24.72 16.23
N GLY A 184 16.47 -23.73 17.11
CA GLY A 184 17.45 -22.65 17.26
C GLY A 184 17.34 -21.55 16.18
N THR A 185 16.33 -21.58 15.34
CA THR A 185 16.00 -20.51 14.39
C THR A 185 14.72 -19.78 14.79
N ASP A 186 14.44 -18.63 14.16
CA ASP A 186 13.19 -17.89 14.37
C ASP A 186 11.94 -18.70 13.96
N ALA A 187 12.12 -19.71 13.11
CA ALA A 187 11.05 -20.59 12.65
C ALA A 187 10.62 -21.64 13.68
N GLU A 188 11.39 -21.87 14.76
CA GLU A 188 11.09 -22.83 15.83
C GLU A 188 9.76 -22.57 16.53
N GLN A 189 9.35 -21.30 16.61
CA GLN A 189 8.09 -20.90 17.26
C GLN A 189 6.83 -21.25 16.46
N TYR A 190 6.95 -21.61 15.18
CA TYR A 190 5.82 -21.88 14.29
C TYR A 190 5.67 -23.38 14.02
N SER A 191 4.47 -23.91 14.27
CA SER A 191 4.12 -25.33 14.05
C SER A 191 3.64 -25.66 12.64
N ALA A 192 3.43 -24.65 11.81
CA ALA A 192 2.99 -24.78 10.43
C ALA A 192 3.87 -23.94 9.48
N THR A 193 3.93 -24.38 8.23
CA THR A 193 4.43 -23.57 7.11
C THR A 193 3.26 -22.79 6.53
N VAL A 194 3.46 -21.49 6.26
CA VAL A 194 2.43 -20.59 5.77
C VAL A 194 2.74 -20.15 4.34
N GLU A 195 1.80 -20.39 3.45
CA GLU A 195 1.81 -19.96 2.06
C GLU A 195 0.62 -19.03 1.80
N SER A 196 0.73 -18.10 0.87
CA SER A 196 -0.41 -17.26 0.50
C SER A 196 -0.37 -16.77 -0.94
N ASP A 197 -1.57 -16.65 -1.51
CA ASP A 197 -1.80 -16.03 -2.82
C ASP A 197 -2.74 -14.83 -2.69
N ALA A 198 -2.48 -13.78 -3.47
CA ALA A 198 -3.32 -12.59 -3.53
C ALA A 198 -4.47 -12.77 -4.53
N TYR A 199 -5.67 -12.35 -4.14
CA TYR A 199 -6.88 -12.40 -4.95
C TYR A 199 -7.67 -11.10 -4.86
N GLY A 200 -8.12 -10.59 -6.01
CA GLY A 200 -9.08 -9.49 -6.05
C GLY A 200 -10.43 -9.89 -5.45
N MET A 201 -11.27 -8.89 -5.16
CA MET A 201 -12.49 -9.03 -4.36
C MET A 201 -13.45 -10.12 -4.88
N ASP A 202 -13.75 -10.12 -6.19
CA ASP A 202 -14.68 -11.11 -6.78
C ASP A 202 -14.11 -12.53 -6.76
N ASN A 203 -12.79 -12.69 -7.01
CA ASN A 203 -12.13 -13.99 -6.95
C ASN A 203 -12.09 -14.53 -5.52
N ALA A 204 -11.84 -13.69 -4.52
CA ALA A 204 -11.87 -14.07 -3.12
C ALA A 204 -13.27 -14.57 -2.70
N GLN A 205 -14.34 -13.88 -3.12
CA GLN A 205 -15.71 -14.32 -2.91
C GLN A 205 -16.01 -15.68 -3.57
N ALA A 206 -15.52 -15.87 -4.81
CA ALA A 206 -15.70 -17.13 -5.53
C ALA A 206 -15.00 -18.30 -4.81
N ILE A 207 -13.80 -18.09 -4.26
CA ILE A 207 -13.04 -19.10 -3.51
C ILE A 207 -13.83 -19.53 -2.25
N VAL A 208 -14.30 -18.60 -1.44
CA VAL A 208 -15.08 -18.89 -0.21
C VAL A 208 -16.36 -19.64 -0.57
N LYS A 209 -17.05 -19.22 -1.61
CA LYS A 209 -18.25 -19.90 -2.13
C LYS A 209 -17.94 -21.32 -2.61
N GLN A 210 -16.82 -21.54 -3.31
CA GLN A 210 -16.39 -22.86 -3.79
C GLN A 210 -16.02 -23.79 -2.62
N ALA A 211 -15.41 -23.24 -1.57
CA ALA A 211 -15.11 -23.98 -0.34
C ALA A 211 -16.39 -24.40 0.42
N GLY A 212 -17.54 -23.80 0.13
CA GLY A 212 -18.82 -24.13 0.74
C GLY A 212 -18.91 -23.70 2.21
N VAL A 213 -18.19 -22.67 2.60
CA VAL A 213 -18.14 -22.16 3.99
C VAL A 213 -18.77 -20.77 4.09
N ASP A 214 -19.31 -20.48 5.27
CA ASP A 214 -19.83 -19.15 5.57
C ASP A 214 -18.76 -18.25 6.17
N THR A 215 -18.88 -16.94 5.91
CA THR A 215 -18.03 -15.93 6.56
C THR A 215 -18.62 -15.50 7.91
N THR A 216 -17.74 -15.18 8.84
CA THR A 216 -18.09 -14.55 10.12
C THR A 216 -17.40 -13.19 10.22
N TRP A 217 -18.06 -12.22 10.89
CA TRP A 217 -17.46 -10.90 11.07
C TRP A 217 -16.39 -10.91 12.15
N ASP A 218 -15.13 -10.78 11.74
CA ASP A 218 -14.02 -10.52 12.66
C ASP A 218 -14.06 -9.03 13.10
N LYS A 219 -14.45 -8.81 14.35
CA LYS A 219 -14.58 -7.46 14.91
C LYS A 219 -13.24 -6.76 15.09
N LYS A 220 -12.15 -7.51 15.25
CA LYS A 220 -10.80 -6.97 15.45
C LYS A 220 -10.21 -6.50 14.11
N ALA A 221 -10.33 -7.34 13.11
CA ALA A 221 -9.91 -7.01 11.75
C ALA A 221 -10.87 -6.01 11.07
N GLY A 222 -12.15 -6.00 11.46
CA GLY A 222 -13.17 -5.22 10.75
C GLY A 222 -13.47 -5.77 9.36
N GLN A 223 -13.42 -7.09 9.22
CA GLN A 223 -13.55 -7.82 7.95
C GLN A 223 -14.38 -9.09 8.12
N ASN A 224 -15.01 -9.54 7.05
CA ASN A 224 -15.57 -10.88 7.00
C ASN A 224 -14.43 -11.90 6.87
N TYR A 225 -14.46 -12.94 7.69
CA TYR A 225 -13.45 -13.98 7.79
C TYR A 225 -14.04 -15.34 7.49
N ALA A 226 -13.33 -16.16 6.73
CA ALA A 226 -13.65 -17.56 6.51
C ALA A 226 -12.43 -18.45 6.79
N THR A 227 -12.69 -19.68 7.25
CA THR A 227 -11.67 -20.71 7.44
C THR A 227 -12.25 -22.08 7.15
N TRP A 228 -11.41 -22.98 6.64
CA TRP A 228 -11.77 -24.38 6.40
C TRP A 228 -10.53 -25.27 6.36
N GLU A 229 -10.74 -26.57 6.51
CA GLU A 229 -9.70 -27.59 6.37
C GLU A 229 -9.86 -28.32 5.04
N ALA A 230 -8.78 -28.50 4.30
CA ALA A 230 -8.72 -29.30 3.09
C ALA A 230 -7.29 -29.82 2.87
N ASP A 231 -7.15 -31.03 2.34
CA ASP A 231 -5.87 -31.64 1.97
C ASP A 231 -4.81 -31.62 3.08
N GLY A 232 -5.24 -31.74 4.34
CA GLY A 232 -4.36 -31.74 5.52
C GLY A 232 -3.82 -30.37 5.90
N SER A 233 -4.34 -29.29 5.28
CA SER A 233 -3.97 -27.90 5.57
C SER A 233 -5.19 -27.12 6.02
N LYS A 234 -4.96 -26.06 6.78
CA LYS A 234 -5.97 -25.06 7.15
C LYS A 234 -5.89 -23.91 6.17
N TYR A 235 -7.03 -23.45 5.71
CA TYR A 235 -7.17 -22.27 4.86
C TYR A 235 -7.87 -21.14 5.63
N GLU A 236 -7.40 -19.90 5.41
CA GLU A 236 -7.94 -18.70 6.05
C GLU A 236 -7.97 -17.53 5.05
N ILE A 237 -9.00 -16.70 5.16
CA ILE A 237 -9.12 -15.51 4.33
C ILE A 237 -9.91 -14.42 5.08
N TRP A 238 -9.39 -13.21 5.11
CA TRP A 238 -10.08 -11.98 5.56
C TRP A 238 -10.48 -11.20 4.32
N MET A 239 -11.79 -11.08 4.10
CA MET A 239 -12.35 -10.53 2.87
C MET A 239 -12.25 -9.00 2.83
N GLU A 240 -11.79 -8.47 1.69
CA GLU A 240 -12.16 -7.11 1.33
C GLU A 240 -13.50 -7.13 0.59
N ASP A 241 -14.46 -6.40 1.13
CA ASP A 241 -15.81 -6.30 0.62
C ASP A 241 -16.42 -4.92 0.92
N SER A 242 -17.63 -4.67 0.49
CA SER A 242 -18.32 -3.38 0.70
C SER A 242 -18.37 -2.99 2.19
N LYS A 243 -18.46 -3.96 3.11
CA LYS A 243 -18.57 -3.68 4.57
C LYS A 243 -17.20 -3.27 5.15
N SER A 244 -16.12 -3.96 4.79
CA SER A 244 -14.76 -3.63 5.23
C SER A 244 -14.29 -2.30 4.64
N ILE A 245 -14.53 -2.09 3.35
CA ILE A 245 -14.22 -0.83 2.65
C ILE A 245 -15.00 0.33 3.26
N GLU A 246 -16.31 0.17 3.53
CA GLU A 246 -17.11 1.22 4.17
C GLU A 246 -16.55 1.62 5.55
N ALA A 247 -16.07 0.67 6.32
CA ALA A 247 -15.43 0.95 7.61
C ALA A 247 -14.19 1.85 7.46
N LYS A 248 -13.38 1.62 6.43
CA LYS A 248 -12.20 2.42 6.10
C LYS A 248 -12.56 3.81 5.55
N LEU A 249 -13.58 3.89 4.69
CA LEU A 249 -14.12 5.18 4.21
C LEU A 249 -14.67 6.04 5.36
N LYS A 250 -15.30 5.43 6.37
CA LYS A 250 -15.71 6.13 7.59
C LYS A 250 -14.54 6.70 8.39
N LEU A 251 -13.36 6.04 8.38
CA LEU A 251 -12.13 6.61 8.96
C LEU A 251 -11.69 7.85 8.19
N MET A 252 -11.64 7.78 6.86
CA MET A 252 -11.29 8.91 6.00
C MET A 252 -12.17 10.14 6.32
N LYS A 253 -13.49 9.99 6.35
CA LYS A 253 -14.42 11.08 6.72
C LYS A 253 -14.23 11.57 8.15
N LYS A 254 -14.07 10.64 9.11
CA LYS A 254 -13.88 10.98 10.54
C LYS A 254 -12.66 11.86 10.77
N TYR A 255 -11.57 11.55 10.11
CA TYR A 255 -10.30 12.27 10.25
C TYR A 255 -10.14 13.40 9.23
N LYS A 256 -11.14 13.63 8.36
CA LYS A 256 -11.16 14.70 7.34
C LYS A 256 -9.95 14.65 6.42
N LEU A 257 -9.61 13.45 5.97
CA LEU A 257 -8.49 13.24 5.04
C LEU A 257 -8.82 13.82 3.65
N ALA A 258 -7.78 14.03 2.84
CA ALA A 258 -7.91 14.48 1.45
C ALA A 258 -8.74 13.51 0.59
N GLY A 259 -8.61 12.20 0.84
CA GLY A 259 -9.32 11.18 0.09
C GLY A 259 -8.84 9.77 0.38
N THR A 260 -9.12 8.88 -0.56
CA THR A 260 -8.63 7.51 -0.60
C THR A 260 -7.90 7.22 -1.91
N ALA A 261 -7.01 6.24 -1.91
CA ALA A 261 -6.34 5.69 -3.08
C ALA A 261 -6.51 4.17 -3.07
N GLU A 262 -6.92 3.60 -4.18
CA GLU A 262 -7.31 2.19 -4.25
C GLU A 262 -6.27 1.37 -5.02
N TRP A 263 -5.74 0.33 -4.38
CA TRP A 263 -4.81 -0.61 -4.99
C TRP A 263 -5.50 -1.96 -5.25
N SER A 264 -5.78 -2.34 -6.48
CA SER A 264 -5.63 -1.59 -7.72
C SER A 264 -6.82 -1.84 -8.65
N LEU A 265 -6.99 -0.97 -9.63
CA LEU A 265 -8.04 -1.11 -10.67
C LEU A 265 -8.00 -2.49 -11.32
N GLY A 266 -9.20 -3.09 -11.47
CA GLY A 266 -9.38 -4.43 -12.02
C GLY A 266 -9.41 -5.54 -10.97
N GLN A 267 -9.24 -5.20 -9.69
CA GLN A 267 -9.35 -6.14 -8.56
C GLN A 267 -10.62 -5.92 -7.73
N GLU A 268 -11.32 -4.83 -7.98
CA GLU A 268 -12.55 -4.45 -7.27
C GLU A 268 -13.77 -5.29 -7.68
N SER A 269 -14.75 -5.38 -6.78
CA SER A 269 -16.09 -5.82 -7.13
C SER A 269 -16.88 -4.68 -7.80
N SER A 270 -17.85 -5.03 -8.64
CA SER A 270 -18.58 -4.08 -9.49
C SER A 270 -19.38 -3.02 -8.72
N ASP A 271 -19.73 -3.27 -7.46
CA ASP A 271 -20.55 -2.40 -6.61
C ASP A 271 -19.74 -1.36 -5.82
N ILE A 272 -18.41 -1.55 -5.74
CA ILE A 272 -17.57 -0.81 -4.79
C ILE A 272 -17.45 0.67 -5.11
N TRP A 273 -17.42 1.04 -6.40
CA TRP A 273 -17.34 2.43 -6.82
C TRP A 273 -18.55 3.26 -6.40
N ASN A 274 -19.74 2.65 -6.43
CA ASN A 274 -20.96 3.30 -5.93
C ASN A 274 -20.91 3.58 -4.41
N LEU A 275 -20.20 2.72 -3.68
CA LEU A 275 -19.97 2.92 -2.25
C LEU A 275 -18.97 4.06 -2.02
N ILE A 276 -17.82 4.04 -2.69
CA ILE A 276 -16.77 5.05 -2.55
C ILE A 276 -17.32 6.44 -2.85
N GLN A 277 -18.08 6.60 -3.94
CA GLN A 277 -18.69 7.87 -4.33
C GLN A 277 -19.56 8.51 -3.25
N LYS A 278 -20.24 7.73 -2.39
CA LYS A 278 -21.03 8.27 -1.26
C LYS A 278 -20.19 8.95 -0.19
N TYR A 279 -18.88 8.66 -0.16
CA TYR A 279 -17.96 9.15 0.86
C TYR A 279 -17.02 10.24 0.35
N VAL A 280 -16.73 10.30 -0.94
CA VAL A 280 -15.78 11.27 -1.52
C VAL A 280 -16.47 12.51 -2.12
N ASN A 281 -17.80 12.46 -2.30
CA ASN A 281 -18.62 13.60 -2.78
C ASN A 281 -19.20 14.41 -1.64
#